data_69a62eaa0a6418541386100f15f7c872
#
_entry.id   69a62eaa0a6418541386100f15f7c872
#
_cell.length_a   1.000
_cell.length_b   1.000
_cell.length_c   1.000
_cell.angle_alpha   90.00
_cell.angle_beta   90.00
_cell.angle_gamma   90.00
#
_symmetry.space_group_name_H-M   'P 1'
#
loop_
_entity.id
_entity.type
_entity.pdbx_description
1 polymer ?
#
loop_
_entity_poly.entity_id
_entity_poly.type
_entity_poly.pdbx_seq_one_letter_code
_entity_poly.pdbx_strand_id
1 'polypeptide(L)'
;MKRRTAECFSSETFHVSRFTSHESLVGRRGALSYEFERAGPRTILTCSSCTSPWHHFPPSYLDDSGCAYTWLVNPSGGLVGGDHVSVEAQLHAGTHVLMTSPSANRVYRSLSEPAVQEVHLSVGPAARLEWLPEVTIPFAGSRVRQSIHVDLAPGATAVVWDAIASGRVAMRERWAFAAVENEICIRTPLGGSVVERYCLVPGRLSESVGLVRSWDYVASLFVIGDAVDADVWKRLDVVLAAILEQRPGLVLGAVSTPAAPGLVVKFVARSAPDLTETLEAIWAAVREDLWNLPVPNLRRY
;
A
#
# COMPACT_ATOMS: atom_id res chain seq x y z
N MET A 1 -16.26 -2.04 41.77
CA MET A 1 -15.95 -2.39 40.37
C MET A 1 -14.79 -1.50 39.92
N LYS A 2 -13.55 -1.99 40.05
CA LYS A 2 -12.32 -1.22 39.80
C LYS A 2 -11.91 -1.44 38.33
N ARG A 3 -11.87 -0.35 37.56
CA ARG A 3 -11.28 -0.35 36.20
C ARG A 3 -9.79 -0.61 36.31
N ARG A 4 -9.32 -1.70 35.68
CA ARG A 4 -7.89 -1.92 35.44
C ARG A 4 -7.56 -1.16 34.13
N THR A 5 -6.80 -0.10 34.25
CA THR A 5 -6.04 0.50 33.16
C THR A 5 -4.86 -0.42 32.87
N ALA A 6 -4.79 -0.94 31.66
CA ALA A 6 -3.61 -1.67 31.20
C ALA A 6 -2.48 -0.67 30.99
N GLU A 7 -1.39 -0.83 31.74
CA GLU A 7 -0.13 -0.13 31.52
C GLU A 7 0.55 -0.76 30.32
N CYS A 8 0.59 -0.03 29.23
CA CYS A 8 1.34 -0.37 28.03
C CYS A 8 2.77 0.18 28.18
N PHE A 9 3.73 -0.70 28.31
CA PHE A 9 5.19 -0.53 28.26
C PHE A 9 5.85 0.60 29.08
N SER A 10 6.78 0.17 29.92
CA SER A 10 7.64 0.98 30.78
C SER A 10 8.44 2.04 30.01
N SER A 11 8.37 3.25 30.52
CA SER A 11 9.18 4.40 30.13
C SER A 11 10.68 4.12 30.36
N GLU A 12 11.43 3.88 29.32
CA GLU A 12 12.87 4.13 29.36
C GLU A 12 13.10 5.63 29.14
N THR A 13 13.63 6.25 30.15
CA THR A 13 14.03 7.66 30.19
C THR A 13 15.23 7.84 29.26
N PHE A 14 15.00 8.40 28.07
CA PHE A 14 16.09 8.77 27.19
C PHE A 14 16.88 9.94 27.78
N HIS A 15 18.09 9.68 28.24
CA HIS A 15 19.08 10.69 28.50
C HIS A 15 19.42 11.44 27.21
N VAL A 16 19.06 12.73 27.17
CA VAL A 16 19.50 13.64 26.11
C VAL A 16 20.99 13.89 26.31
N SER A 17 21.84 13.12 25.63
CA SER A 17 23.25 13.48 25.49
C SER A 17 23.35 14.55 24.40
N ARG A 18 23.97 15.68 24.77
CA ARG A 18 24.32 16.76 23.81
C ARG A 18 25.30 16.21 22.79
N PHE A 19 24.82 15.95 21.56
CA PHE A 19 25.69 15.71 20.42
C PHE A 19 26.00 17.04 19.74
N THR A 20 27.25 17.49 19.92
CA THR A 20 27.89 18.48 19.07
C THR A 20 28.57 17.71 17.93
N SER A 21 27.84 17.40 16.88
CA SER A 21 28.36 17.12 15.56
C SER A 21 27.36 17.66 14.54
N HIS A 22 27.84 18.53 13.66
CA HIS A 22 27.10 19.03 12.51
C HIS A 22 26.92 17.91 11.47
N GLU A 23 26.18 16.87 11.81
CA GLU A 23 25.54 16.04 10.81
C GLU A 23 24.28 16.79 10.38
N SER A 24 24.20 17.11 9.11
CA SER A 24 23.04 17.74 8.49
C SER A 24 21.84 16.81 8.65
N LEU A 25 21.00 17.05 9.67
CA LEU A 25 19.72 16.39 9.89
C LEU A 25 18.74 16.82 8.79
N VAL A 26 19.00 16.45 7.55
CA VAL A 26 18.05 16.52 6.47
C VAL A 26 17.27 15.20 6.52
N GLY A 27 15.97 15.29 6.79
CA GLY A 27 15.06 14.14 6.86
C GLY A 27 14.40 13.99 8.23
N ARG A 28 13.20 13.43 8.22
CA ARG A 28 12.41 13.12 9.42
C ARG A 28 12.30 11.61 9.58
N ARG A 29 12.26 11.15 10.81
CA ARG A 29 11.91 9.77 11.14
C ARG A 29 10.52 9.75 11.74
N GLY A 30 9.58 9.05 11.08
CA GLY A 30 8.21 8.92 11.54
C GLY A 30 7.75 7.48 11.53
N ALA A 31 7.06 7.08 12.58
CA ALA A 31 6.48 5.74 12.71
C ALA A 31 4.98 5.84 12.99
N LEU A 32 4.23 4.93 12.39
CA LEU A 32 2.81 4.72 12.64
C LEU A 32 2.61 3.24 12.96
N SER A 33 1.99 2.94 14.10
CA SER A 33 1.69 1.57 14.51
C SER A 33 0.23 1.44 14.89
N TYR A 34 -0.40 0.33 14.44
CA TYR A 34 -1.78 -0.02 14.71
C TYR A 34 -1.92 -1.47 15.16
N GLU A 35 -2.87 -1.71 16.06
CA GLU A 35 -3.28 -3.03 16.48
C GLU A 35 -4.81 -3.14 16.42
N PHE A 36 -5.31 -4.14 15.68
CA PHE A 36 -6.74 -4.33 15.44
C PHE A 36 -7.21 -5.66 16.01
N GLU A 37 -8.37 -5.63 16.69
CA GLU A 37 -9.03 -6.82 17.22
C GLU A 37 -10.46 -6.93 16.73
N ARG A 38 -11.00 -8.15 16.73
CA ARG A 38 -12.40 -8.42 16.46
C ARG A 38 -13.23 -8.23 17.74
N ALA A 39 -14.18 -7.30 17.72
CA ALA A 39 -15.12 -7.07 18.81
C ALA A 39 -16.56 -7.27 18.33
N GLY A 40 -17.10 -8.46 18.54
CA GLY A 40 -18.41 -8.84 18.00
C GLY A 40 -18.45 -8.75 16.47
N PRO A 41 -19.39 -8.00 15.86
CA PRO A 41 -19.50 -7.91 14.40
C PRO A 41 -18.45 -6.96 13.76
N ARG A 42 -17.69 -6.19 14.55
CA ARG A 42 -16.79 -5.15 14.03
C ARG A 42 -15.34 -5.41 14.39
N THR A 43 -14.45 -4.90 13.55
CA THR A 43 -13.02 -4.74 13.85
C THR A 43 -12.83 -3.41 14.56
N ILE A 44 -12.10 -3.40 15.67
CA ILE A 44 -11.78 -2.19 16.44
C ILE A 44 -10.27 -1.98 16.47
N LEU A 45 -9.86 -0.74 16.56
CA LEU A 45 -8.47 -0.34 16.82
C LEU A 45 -8.27 -0.35 18.36
N THR A 46 -7.40 -1.23 18.85
CA THR A 46 -7.14 -1.40 20.28
C THR A 46 -5.92 -0.65 20.75
N CYS A 47 -4.91 -0.52 19.88
CA CYS A 47 -3.70 0.24 20.16
C CYS A 47 -3.27 1.03 18.94
N SER A 48 -2.78 2.24 19.17
CA SER A 48 -2.17 3.06 18.11
C SER A 48 -1.08 3.94 18.68
N SER A 49 0.00 4.11 17.92
CA SER A 49 1.02 5.10 18.18
C SER A 49 1.45 5.77 16.88
N CYS A 50 1.77 7.05 16.93
CA CYS A 50 2.33 7.73 15.78
C CYS A 50 3.33 8.80 16.21
N THR A 51 4.35 9.00 15.37
CA THR A 51 5.28 10.12 15.44
C THR A 51 5.24 10.92 14.14
N SER A 52 5.50 12.24 14.23
CA SER A 52 5.55 13.08 13.01
C SER A 52 6.49 12.47 11.96
N PRO A 53 6.10 12.45 10.66
CA PRO A 53 5.02 13.24 10.07
C PRO A 53 3.63 12.58 10.06
N TRP A 54 3.46 11.39 10.63
CA TRP A 54 2.18 10.71 10.64
C TRP A 54 1.15 11.40 11.55
N HIS A 55 -0.10 11.34 11.13
CA HIS A 55 -1.26 11.74 11.91
C HIS A 55 -2.22 10.57 12.04
N HIS A 56 -2.70 10.33 13.24
CA HIS A 56 -3.64 9.25 13.54
C HIS A 56 -5.08 9.77 13.59
N PHE A 57 -5.99 9.02 12.99
CA PHE A 57 -7.43 9.18 13.10
C PHE A 57 -8.08 7.86 13.53
N PRO A 58 -9.13 7.89 14.35
CA PRO A 58 -9.92 6.70 14.63
C PRO A 58 -10.46 6.08 13.34
N PRO A 59 -10.58 4.75 13.26
CA PRO A 59 -11.20 4.09 12.11
C PRO A 59 -12.63 4.54 11.90
N SER A 60 -13.05 4.66 10.65
CA SER A 60 -14.44 4.83 10.26
C SER A 60 -15.03 3.48 9.87
N TYR A 61 -16.37 3.41 9.82
CA TYR A 61 -17.14 2.25 9.37
C TYR A 61 -18.09 2.74 8.29
N LEU A 62 -17.78 2.41 7.04
CA LEU A 62 -18.44 2.98 5.86
C LEU A 62 -19.58 2.08 5.35
N ASP A 63 -19.65 0.85 5.83
CA ASP A 63 -20.66 -0.14 5.51
C ASP A 63 -20.93 -1.06 6.71
N ASP A 64 -21.85 -2.00 6.55
CA ASP A 64 -22.26 -2.95 7.61
C ASP A 64 -21.35 -4.19 7.70
N SER A 65 -20.25 -4.24 6.96
CA SER A 65 -19.30 -5.37 6.98
C SER A 65 -18.54 -5.50 8.29
N GLY A 66 -18.51 -4.43 9.10
CA GLY A 66 -17.67 -4.32 10.30
C GLY A 66 -16.20 -4.10 9.99
N CYS A 67 -15.84 -3.80 8.75
CA CYS A 67 -14.49 -3.41 8.35
C CYS A 67 -14.07 -2.10 9.03
N ALA A 68 -12.85 -2.04 9.54
CA ALA A 68 -12.25 -0.82 10.06
C ALA A 68 -11.52 -0.09 8.91
N TYR A 69 -12.05 1.06 8.51
CA TYR A 69 -11.45 1.90 7.45
C TYR A 69 -10.49 2.90 8.07
N THR A 70 -9.21 2.79 7.72
CA THR A 70 -8.13 3.56 8.34
C THR A 70 -7.38 4.39 7.30
N TRP A 71 -7.15 5.65 7.63
CA TRP A 71 -6.47 6.61 6.77
C TRP A 71 -5.01 6.79 7.19
N LEU A 72 -4.10 6.61 6.23
CA LEU A 72 -2.69 6.90 6.37
C LEU A 72 -2.44 8.37 6.03
N VAL A 73 -2.38 9.20 7.05
CA VAL A 73 -2.31 10.66 6.85
C VAL A 73 -0.93 11.19 7.17
N ASN A 74 -0.27 11.73 6.14
CA ASN A 74 0.95 12.50 6.26
C ASN A 74 0.68 13.97 5.87
N PRO A 75 0.41 14.87 6.84
CA PRO A 75 0.06 16.26 6.55
C PRO A 75 1.22 17.10 6.03
N SER A 76 2.45 16.59 5.98
CA SER A 76 3.59 17.31 5.38
C SER A 76 3.52 17.40 3.86
N GLY A 77 2.52 16.77 3.24
CA GLY A 77 2.26 16.84 1.80
C GLY A 77 3.12 15.93 0.94
N GLY A 78 3.98 15.10 1.53
CA GLY A 78 4.83 14.13 0.84
C GLY A 78 6.14 13.85 1.56
N LEU A 79 7.05 13.15 0.89
CA LEU A 79 8.35 12.76 1.40
C LEU A 79 9.46 13.59 0.76
N VAL A 80 10.46 13.98 1.53
CA VAL A 80 11.69 14.62 1.04
C VAL A 80 12.87 13.67 1.19
N GLY A 81 13.94 13.91 0.44
CA GLY A 81 15.16 13.10 0.54
C GLY A 81 15.69 13.09 1.98
N GLY A 82 16.02 11.90 2.49
CA GLY A 82 16.42 11.67 3.86
C GLY A 82 15.28 11.34 4.85
N ASP A 83 14.01 11.51 4.45
CA ASP A 83 12.90 11.04 5.28
C ASP A 83 12.93 9.51 5.38
N HIS A 84 12.66 9.01 6.58
CA HIS A 84 12.46 7.59 6.85
C HIS A 84 11.15 7.42 7.61
N VAL A 85 10.15 6.88 6.95
CA VAL A 85 8.82 6.67 7.51
C VAL A 85 8.46 5.19 7.53
N SER A 86 7.85 4.74 8.64
CA SER A 86 7.37 3.36 8.78
C SER A 86 5.89 3.31 9.11
N VAL A 87 5.26 2.22 8.66
CA VAL A 87 3.90 1.83 9.03
C VAL A 87 3.93 0.38 9.46
N GLU A 88 3.44 0.10 10.65
CA GLU A 88 3.26 -1.25 11.17
C GLU A 88 1.80 -1.47 11.51
N ALA A 89 1.24 -2.64 11.15
CA ALA A 89 -0.10 -3.01 11.56
C ALA A 89 -0.18 -4.49 11.92
N GLN A 90 -0.77 -4.77 13.07
CA GLN A 90 -1.10 -6.09 13.55
C GLN A 90 -2.61 -6.29 13.48
N LEU A 91 -3.05 -7.18 12.61
CA LEU A 91 -4.42 -7.59 12.46
C LEU A 91 -4.62 -8.93 13.19
N HIS A 92 -5.35 -8.94 14.30
CA HIS A 92 -5.65 -10.19 15.01
C HIS A 92 -6.70 -11.03 14.26
N ALA A 93 -6.92 -12.25 14.76
CA ALA A 93 -7.79 -13.22 14.10
C ALA A 93 -9.20 -12.70 13.77
N GLY A 94 -9.67 -12.96 12.55
CA GLY A 94 -11.01 -12.61 12.07
C GLY A 94 -11.28 -11.12 11.89
N THR A 95 -10.26 -10.26 11.96
CA THR A 95 -10.41 -8.83 11.69
C THR A 95 -10.58 -8.55 10.19
N HIS A 96 -11.17 -7.42 9.86
CA HIS A 96 -11.20 -6.88 8.50
C HIS A 96 -10.79 -5.42 8.55
N VAL A 97 -9.68 -5.08 7.91
CA VAL A 97 -9.10 -3.73 7.91
C VAL A 97 -8.81 -3.27 6.49
N LEU A 98 -9.27 -2.07 6.17
CA LEU A 98 -8.86 -1.35 4.98
C LEU A 98 -7.97 -0.18 5.38
N MET A 99 -6.79 -0.11 4.79
CA MET A 99 -5.82 0.98 4.98
C MET A 99 -5.59 1.69 3.65
N THR A 100 -5.82 2.99 3.63
CA THR A 100 -5.68 3.83 2.43
C THR A 100 -5.12 5.19 2.78
N SER A 101 -4.70 5.97 1.80
CA SER A 101 -4.28 7.36 1.98
C SER A 101 -5.29 8.33 1.35
N PRO A 102 -5.45 9.56 1.89
CA PRO A 102 -6.43 10.53 1.39
C PRO A 102 -5.99 11.20 0.09
N SER A 103 -4.72 11.12 -0.27
CA SER A 103 -4.14 11.74 -1.46
C SER A 103 -2.87 11.04 -1.89
N ALA A 104 -2.43 11.33 -3.12
CA ALA A 104 -1.19 10.81 -3.69
C ALA A 104 0.03 11.05 -2.78
N ASN A 105 0.91 10.06 -2.69
CA ASN A 105 2.19 10.15 -2.00
C ASN A 105 3.21 10.88 -2.89
N ARG A 106 3.47 12.14 -2.62
CA ARG A 106 4.44 12.94 -3.38
C ARG A 106 5.84 12.72 -2.84
N VAL A 107 6.79 12.47 -3.74
CA VAL A 107 8.21 12.37 -3.37
C VAL A 107 8.95 13.54 -3.99
N TYR A 108 9.40 14.44 -3.14
CA TYR A 108 10.09 15.66 -3.57
C TYR A 108 11.55 15.37 -3.97
N ARG A 109 12.16 16.31 -4.69
CA ARG A 109 13.55 16.21 -5.11
C ARG A 109 14.47 15.88 -3.94
N SER A 110 15.34 14.89 -4.14
CA SER A 110 16.38 14.50 -3.18
C SER A 110 17.70 15.18 -3.52
N LEU A 111 18.36 15.73 -2.52
CA LEU A 111 19.69 16.33 -2.71
C LEU A 111 20.79 15.27 -2.69
N SER A 112 20.69 14.30 -1.79
CA SER A 112 21.64 13.19 -1.62
C SER A 112 20.93 11.87 -1.35
N GLU A 113 20.31 11.75 -0.18
CA GLU A 113 19.70 10.52 0.30
C GLU A 113 18.31 10.29 -0.28
N PRO A 114 17.88 9.03 -0.49
CA PRO A 114 16.50 8.73 -0.84
C PRO A 114 15.55 9.02 0.33
N ALA A 115 14.28 9.25 0.03
CA ALA A 115 13.22 9.03 0.98
C ALA A 115 13.02 7.52 1.15
N VAL A 116 12.80 7.06 2.38
CA VAL A 116 12.58 5.63 2.69
C VAL A 116 11.19 5.47 3.30
N GLN A 117 10.43 4.52 2.77
CA GLN A 117 9.13 4.11 3.31
C GLN A 117 9.12 2.61 3.54
N GLU A 118 8.86 2.18 4.76
CA GLU A 118 8.79 0.79 5.16
C GLU A 118 7.41 0.47 5.71
N VAL A 119 6.81 -0.62 5.24
CA VAL A 119 5.46 -1.07 5.64
C VAL A 119 5.55 -2.53 6.05
N HIS A 120 5.08 -2.85 7.26
CA HIS A 120 5.00 -4.21 7.80
C HIS A 120 3.58 -4.50 8.29
N LEU A 121 2.92 -5.46 7.66
CA LEU A 121 1.53 -5.81 7.92
C LEU A 121 1.43 -7.29 8.29
N SER A 122 1.09 -7.57 9.55
CA SER A 122 0.87 -8.92 10.04
C SER A 122 -0.62 -9.21 10.06
N VAL A 123 -1.06 -10.19 9.27
CA VAL A 123 -2.47 -10.53 9.07
C VAL A 123 -2.76 -11.87 9.74
N GLY A 124 -3.46 -11.82 10.85
CA GLY A 124 -3.78 -12.97 11.71
C GLY A 124 -4.74 -13.97 11.08
N PRO A 125 -5.00 -15.12 11.75
CA PRO A 125 -5.83 -16.19 11.19
C PRO A 125 -7.21 -15.71 10.76
N ALA A 126 -7.64 -16.08 9.54
CA ALA A 126 -8.92 -15.71 8.94
C ALA A 126 -9.18 -14.17 8.90
N ALA A 127 -8.16 -13.35 9.06
CA ALA A 127 -8.27 -11.91 8.93
C ALA A 127 -8.19 -11.48 7.44
N ARG A 128 -8.72 -10.29 7.18
CA ARG A 128 -8.78 -9.68 5.84
C ARG A 128 -8.06 -8.34 5.85
N LEU A 129 -7.12 -8.16 4.95
CA LEU A 129 -6.41 -6.90 4.74
C LEU A 129 -6.72 -6.33 3.36
N GLU A 130 -7.05 -5.05 3.31
CA GLU A 130 -7.11 -4.26 2.08
C GLU A 130 -6.11 -3.11 2.23
N TRP A 131 -4.91 -3.23 1.62
CA TRP A 131 -3.88 -2.19 1.55
C TRP A 131 -3.97 -1.48 0.21
N LEU A 132 -4.57 -0.30 0.22
CA LEU A 132 -5.01 0.42 -0.99
C LEU A 132 -4.54 1.89 -0.96
N PRO A 133 -3.23 2.18 -0.90
CA PRO A 133 -2.73 3.56 -0.89
C PRO A 133 -2.99 4.26 -2.22
N GLU A 134 -3.01 5.58 -2.20
CA GLU A 134 -3.00 6.39 -3.41
C GLU A 134 -1.66 6.32 -4.15
N VAL A 135 -1.67 6.74 -5.42
CA VAL A 135 -0.50 6.68 -6.31
C VAL A 135 0.71 7.45 -5.76
N THR A 136 1.88 6.87 -5.89
CA THR A 136 3.15 7.56 -5.61
C THR A 136 3.56 8.39 -6.82
N ILE A 137 3.83 9.68 -6.60
CA ILE A 137 4.24 10.65 -7.63
C ILE A 137 5.68 11.11 -7.35
N PRO A 138 6.69 10.52 -8.00
CA PRO A 138 8.06 10.95 -7.86
C PRO A 138 8.32 12.20 -8.70
N PHE A 139 8.75 13.30 -8.07
CA PHE A 139 9.08 14.56 -8.74
C PHE A 139 10.47 14.49 -9.40
N ALA A 140 10.78 15.43 -10.29
CA ALA A 140 12.09 15.51 -10.94
C ALA A 140 13.24 15.49 -9.93
N GLY A 141 14.19 14.59 -10.15
CA GLY A 141 15.36 14.40 -9.28
C GLY A 141 15.06 13.77 -7.93
N SER A 142 13.84 13.27 -7.68
CA SER A 142 13.53 12.52 -6.46
C SER A 142 14.17 11.14 -6.45
N ARG A 143 14.43 10.65 -5.24
CA ARG A 143 14.84 9.26 -4.97
C ARG A 143 13.94 8.71 -3.89
N VAL A 144 13.40 7.53 -4.10
CA VAL A 144 12.59 6.83 -3.09
C VAL A 144 12.93 5.36 -3.07
N ARG A 145 12.95 4.79 -1.87
CA ARG A 145 12.99 3.35 -1.61
C ARG A 145 11.75 3.00 -0.80
N GLN A 146 10.92 2.12 -1.34
CA GLN A 146 9.73 1.61 -0.69
C GLN A 146 9.86 0.10 -0.48
N SER A 147 9.43 -0.38 0.70
CA SER A 147 9.26 -1.81 0.97
C SER A 147 7.93 -2.05 1.66
N ILE A 148 7.19 -3.05 1.17
CA ILE A 148 5.89 -3.47 1.72
C ILE A 148 6.00 -4.97 2.01
N HIS A 149 5.95 -5.34 3.27
CA HIS A 149 5.98 -6.71 3.75
C HIS A 149 4.64 -7.07 4.37
N VAL A 150 4.03 -8.15 3.89
CA VAL A 150 2.76 -8.67 4.39
C VAL A 150 2.97 -10.13 4.80
N ASP A 151 2.70 -10.44 6.05
CA ASP A 151 2.78 -11.80 6.59
C ASP A 151 1.36 -12.32 6.83
N LEU A 152 0.97 -13.36 6.09
CA LEU A 152 -0.37 -13.97 6.17
C LEU A 152 -0.33 -15.21 7.07
N ALA A 153 -1.22 -15.24 8.06
CA ALA A 153 -1.54 -16.44 8.83
C ALA A 153 -2.54 -17.34 8.07
N PRO A 154 -2.75 -18.61 8.50
CA PRO A 154 -3.71 -19.52 7.87
C PRO A 154 -5.12 -18.93 7.76
N GLY A 155 -5.74 -19.04 6.60
CA GLY A 155 -7.07 -18.51 6.29
C GLY A 155 -7.13 -17.00 6.09
N ALA A 156 -6.01 -16.30 6.21
CA ALA A 156 -5.94 -14.88 5.94
C ALA A 156 -6.01 -14.56 4.44
N THR A 157 -6.56 -13.40 4.11
CA THR A 157 -6.60 -12.90 2.74
C THR A 157 -6.12 -11.45 2.70
N ALA A 158 -5.26 -11.12 1.75
CA ALA A 158 -4.82 -9.76 1.50
C ALA A 158 -5.10 -9.31 0.06
N VAL A 159 -5.61 -8.09 -0.06
CA VAL A 159 -5.66 -7.31 -1.28
C VAL A 159 -4.64 -6.18 -1.10
N VAL A 160 -3.62 -6.17 -1.93
CA VAL A 160 -2.53 -5.20 -1.84
C VAL A 160 -2.34 -4.57 -3.21
N TRP A 161 -2.42 -3.27 -3.33
CA TRP A 161 -1.98 -2.61 -4.55
C TRP A 161 -0.89 -1.59 -4.31
N ASP A 162 -0.15 -1.31 -5.36
CA ASP A 162 0.83 -0.24 -5.44
C ASP A 162 0.76 0.39 -6.82
N ALA A 163 0.86 1.70 -6.89
CA ALA A 163 0.83 2.43 -8.14
C ALA A 163 1.84 3.58 -8.12
N ILE A 164 2.51 3.76 -9.26
CA ILE A 164 3.47 4.83 -9.46
C ILE A 164 3.15 5.63 -10.72
N ALA A 165 3.22 6.95 -10.61
CA ALA A 165 3.16 7.86 -11.75
C ALA A 165 4.55 8.07 -12.36
N SER A 166 4.61 8.39 -13.66
CA SER A 166 5.85 8.78 -14.35
C SER A 166 6.46 10.10 -13.81
N GLY A 167 5.74 10.82 -12.97
CA GLY A 167 6.10 12.10 -12.39
C GLY A 167 4.89 13.03 -12.30
N ARG A 168 5.11 14.34 -12.28
CA ARG A 168 4.04 15.35 -12.33
C ARG A 168 3.51 15.52 -13.75
N VAL A 169 2.71 14.55 -14.22
CA VAL A 169 2.23 14.49 -15.60
C VAL A 169 1.56 15.79 -16.05
N ALA A 170 0.71 16.39 -15.20
CA ALA A 170 0.04 17.65 -15.47
C ALA A 170 1.02 18.84 -15.65
N MET A 171 2.23 18.72 -15.09
CA MET A 171 3.30 19.72 -15.22
C MET A 171 4.28 19.38 -16.35
N ARG A 172 3.95 18.39 -17.21
CA ARG A 172 4.80 17.85 -18.29
C ARG A 172 6.14 17.27 -17.80
N GLU A 173 6.19 16.88 -16.53
CA GLU A 173 7.35 16.25 -15.90
C GLU A 173 7.13 14.74 -15.85
N ARG A 174 7.77 14.04 -16.79
CA ARG A 174 7.61 12.59 -16.97
C ARG A 174 8.99 11.94 -16.93
N TRP A 175 9.12 10.86 -16.17
CA TRP A 175 10.33 10.05 -16.06
C TRP A 175 11.59 10.91 -15.77
N ALA A 176 11.42 11.95 -14.94
CA ALA A 176 12.47 12.89 -14.59
C ALA A 176 13.02 12.67 -13.16
N PHE A 177 12.49 11.71 -12.43
CA PHE A 177 13.02 11.30 -11.14
C PHE A 177 14.39 10.61 -11.28
N ALA A 178 15.18 10.59 -10.21
CA ALA A 178 16.51 9.99 -10.23
C ALA A 178 16.45 8.47 -10.05
N ALA A 179 15.65 7.97 -9.09
CA ALA A 179 15.47 6.54 -8.88
C ALA A 179 14.19 6.26 -8.06
N VAL A 180 13.53 5.16 -8.39
CA VAL A 180 12.48 4.54 -7.57
C VAL A 180 12.83 3.07 -7.38
N GLU A 181 13.06 2.68 -6.15
CA GLU A 181 13.26 1.29 -5.72
C GLU A 181 12.01 0.84 -4.98
N ASN A 182 11.42 -0.26 -5.42
CA ASN A 182 10.23 -0.82 -4.78
C ASN A 182 10.38 -2.32 -4.53
N GLU A 183 9.91 -2.75 -3.38
CA GLU A 183 9.80 -4.16 -3.02
C GLU A 183 8.45 -4.41 -2.36
N ILE A 184 7.71 -5.40 -2.87
CA ILE A 184 6.50 -5.93 -2.23
C ILE A 184 6.77 -7.42 -1.99
N CYS A 185 6.62 -7.85 -0.75
CA CYS A 185 6.80 -9.25 -0.35
C CYS A 185 5.59 -9.70 0.47
N ILE A 186 4.81 -10.63 -0.06
CA ILE A 186 3.67 -11.23 0.64
C ILE A 186 4.03 -12.68 0.97
N ARG A 187 4.21 -12.97 2.26
CA ARG A 187 4.51 -14.32 2.76
C ARG A 187 3.24 -15.05 3.11
N THR A 188 3.15 -16.31 2.69
CA THR A 188 2.00 -17.17 2.97
C THR A 188 2.34 -18.21 4.04
N PRO A 189 1.33 -18.73 4.77
CA PRO A 189 1.56 -19.70 5.85
C PRO A 189 2.17 -21.03 5.38
N LEU A 190 2.08 -21.33 4.09
CA LEU A 190 2.66 -22.55 3.49
C LEU A 190 4.16 -22.40 3.15
N GLY A 191 4.80 -21.30 3.59
CA GLY A 191 6.22 -21.04 3.37
C GLY A 191 6.57 -20.45 2.00
N GLY A 192 5.57 -20.21 1.14
CA GLY A 192 5.74 -19.50 -0.12
C GLY A 192 5.73 -17.97 0.06
N SER A 193 6.28 -17.28 -0.92
CA SER A 193 6.17 -15.81 -1.00
C SER A 193 5.89 -15.34 -2.42
N VAL A 194 5.09 -14.29 -2.53
CA VAL A 194 4.93 -13.53 -3.77
C VAL A 194 5.79 -12.29 -3.65
N VAL A 195 6.75 -12.12 -4.53
CA VAL A 195 7.70 -11.01 -4.48
C VAL A 195 7.66 -10.24 -5.77
N GLU A 196 7.46 -8.93 -5.65
CA GLU A 196 7.75 -7.98 -6.71
C GLU A 196 8.89 -7.08 -6.27
N ARG A 197 9.90 -6.93 -7.12
CA ARG A 197 11.00 -6.01 -6.89
C ARG A 197 11.40 -5.34 -8.19
N TYR A 198 11.49 -4.02 -8.17
CA TYR A 198 12.00 -3.27 -9.30
C TYR A 198 12.81 -2.04 -8.86
N CYS A 199 13.69 -1.60 -9.77
CA CYS A 199 14.40 -0.34 -9.64
C CYS A 199 14.28 0.42 -10.96
N LEU A 200 13.56 1.54 -10.92
CA LEU A 200 13.36 2.42 -12.07
C LEU A 200 14.38 3.55 -12.01
N VAL A 201 15.26 3.60 -12.99
CA VAL A 201 16.22 4.69 -13.22
C VAL A 201 16.00 5.21 -14.63
N PRO A 202 15.24 6.30 -14.82
CA PRO A 202 14.78 6.74 -16.15
C PRO A 202 15.88 6.93 -17.19
N GLY A 203 17.05 7.41 -16.79
CA GLY A 203 18.21 7.56 -17.69
C GLY A 203 18.75 6.23 -18.25
N ARG A 204 18.44 5.10 -17.58
CA ARG A 204 18.79 3.74 -18.05
C ARG A 204 17.65 3.09 -18.83
N LEU A 205 16.42 3.58 -18.67
CA LEU A 205 15.23 3.08 -19.36
C LEU A 205 15.05 3.68 -20.75
N SER A 206 15.85 4.68 -21.12
CA SER A 206 15.69 5.44 -22.38
C SER A 206 15.80 4.59 -23.64
N GLU A 207 16.45 3.44 -23.57
CA GLU A 207 16.68 2.51 -24.68
C GLU A 207 15.73 1.31 -24.67
N SER A 208 15.03 1.09 -23.58
CA SER A 208 14.06 0.01 -23.44
C SER A 208 12.76 0.37 -24.16
N VAL A 209 12.73 0.06 -25.44
CA VAL A 209 11.60 0.30 -26.33
C VAL A 209 10.41 -0.51 -25.87
N GLY A 210 9.34 0.13 -25.46
CA GLY A 210 8.03 -0.47 -25.54
C GLY A 210 7.13 -0.32 -24.33
N LEU A 211 7.60 -0.33 -23.09
CA LEU A 211 6.66 -0.43 -21.98
C LEU A 211 6.40 0.89 -21.24
N VAL A 212 7.38 1.77 -21.09
CA VAL A 212 7.25 2.89 -20.16
C VAL A 212 7.04 4.24 -20.85
N ARG A 213 7.59 4.46 -22.03
CA ARG A 213 7.61 5.80 -22.65
C ARG A 213 6.25 6.38 -23.03
N SER A 214 5.28 5.56 -23.36
CA SER A 214 3.94 6.00 -23.76
C SER A 214 2.89 5.92 -22.64
N TRP A 215 3.31 5.45 -21.45
CA TRP A 215 2.44 5.25 -20.32
C TRP A 215 2.87 6.15 -19.15
N ASP A 216 1.90 6.67 -18.42
CA ASP A 216 2.16 7.59 -17.33
C ASP A 216 2.02 6.97 -15.96
N TYR A 217 1.38 5.80 -15.88
CA TYR A 217 1.12 5.11 -14.62
C TYR A 217 1.44 3.62 -14.77
N VAL A 218 2.00 3.06 -13.71
CA VAL A 218 2.27 1.63 -13.56
C VAL A 218 1.60 1.17 -12.28
N ALA A 219 0.87 0.06 -12.31
CA ALA A 219 0.20 -0.49 -11.14
C ALA A 219 0.39 -2.00 -11.05
N SER A 220 0.51 -2.47 -9.82
CA SER A 220 0.47 -3.88 -9.44
C SER A 220 -0.58 -4.08 -8.36
N LEU A 221 -1.39 -5.13 -8.49
CA LEU A 221 -2.38 -5.53 -7.50
C LEU A 221 -2.24 -7.01 -7.22
N PHE A 222 -2.23 -7.37 -5.96
CA PHE A 222 -2.08 -8.74 -5.45
C PHE A 222 -3.33 -9.10 -4.67
N VAL A 223 -3.92 -10.23 -4.98
CA VAL A 223 -5.00 -10.85 -4.20
C VAL A 223 -4.51 -12.23 -3.79
N ILE A 224 -4.15 -12.39 -2.53
CA ILE A 224 -3.49 -13.59 -2.00
C ILE A 224 -4.28 -14.12 -0.79
N GLY A 225 -4.59 -15.42 -0.81
CA GLY A 225 -5.30 -16.06 0.31
C GLY A 225 -5.41 -17.57 0.12
N ASP A 226 -5.08 -18.34 1.15
CA ASP A 226 -5.00 -19.80 1.11
C ASP A 226 -6.32 -20.54 1.38
N ALA A 227 -7.35 -19.85 1.88
CA ALA A 227 -8.66 -20.42 2.18
C ALA A 227 -9.72 -20.15 1.10
N VAL A 228 -9.34 -19.59 -0.04
CA VAL A 228 -10.25 -19.30 -1.16
C VAL A 228 -10.28 -20.49 -2.12
N ASP A 229 -11.48 -20.88 -2.52
CA ASP A 229 -11.72 -22.00 -3.43
C ASP A 229 -11.10 -21.77 -4.81
N ALA A 230 -10.56 -22.83 -5.42
CA ALA A 230 -9.91 -22.75 -6.73
C ALA A 230 -10.83 -22.28 -7.86
N ASP A 231 -12.13 -22.56 -7.78
CA ASP A 231 -13.09 -22.12 -8.80
C ASP A 231 -13.43 -20.62 -8.65
N VAL A 232 -13.33 -20.07 -7.45
CA VAL A 232 -13.40 -18.61 -7.23
C VAL A 232 -12.20 -17.94 -7.92
N TRP A 233 -10.99 -18.46 -7.76
CA TRP A 233 -9.81 -17.93 -8.43
C TRP A 233 -9.93 -17.95 -9.95
N LYS A 234 -10.41 -19.07 -10.54
CA LYS A 234 -10.62 -19.18 -11.99
C LYS A 234 -11.65 -18.17 -12.51
N ARG A 235 -12.74 -17.99 -11.78
CA ARG A 235 -13.78 -17.03 -12.15
C ARG A 235 -13.23 -15.60 -12.08
N LEU A 236 -12.54 -15.28 -10.98
CA LEU A 236 -11.98 -13.96 -10.78
C LEU A 236 -10.91 -13.62 -11.82
N ASP A 237 -10.06 -14.57 -12.22
CA ASP A 237 -9.06 -14.40 -13.28
C ASP A 237 -9.72 -13.91 -14.57
N VAL A 238 -10.81 -14.56 -15.00
CA VAL A 238 -11.58 -14.18 -16.21
C VAL A 238 -12.19 -12.78 -16.06
N VAL A 239 -12.77 -12.47 -14.91
CA VAL A 239 -13.39 -11.17 -14.64
C VAL A 239 -12.35 -10.05 -14.68
N LEU A 240 -11.19 -10.25 -14.01
CA LEU A 240 -10.14 -9.26 -13.97
C LEU A 240 -9.47 -9.04 -15.34
N ALA A 241 -9.28 -10.10 -16.12
CA ALA A 241 -8.81 -9.98 -17.50
C ALA A 241 -9.78 -9.16 -18.36
N ALA A 242 -11.08 -9.42 -18.26
CA ALA A 242 -12.10 -8.66 -18.97
C ALA A 242 -12.13 -7.17 -18.60
N ILE A 243 -11.89 -6.82 -17.32
CA ILE A 243 -11.79 -5.42 -16.87
C ILE A 243 -10.63 -4.70 -17.59
N LEU A 244 -9.46 -5.34 -17.69
CA LEU A 244 -8.31 -4.75 -18.39
C LEU A 244 -8.57 -4.54 -19.88
N GLU A 245 -9.36 -5.42 -20.52
CA GLU A 245 -9.70 -5.35 -21.95
C GLU A 245 -10.76 -4.27 -22.26
N GLN A 246 -11.52 -3.78 -21.28
CA GLN A 246 -12.57 -2.77 -21.48
C GLN A 246 -12.04 -1.39 -21.92
N ARG A 247 -10.74 -1.13 -21.77
CA ARG A 247 -10.10 0.17 -22.04
C ARG A 247 -8.95 0.07 -23.05
N PRO A 248 -9.24 -0.39 -24.30
CA PRO A 248 -8.18 -0.59 -25.29
C PRO A 248 -7.46 0.71 -25.61
N GLY A 249 -6.11 0.65 -25.58
CA GLY A 249 -5.25 1.81 -25.82
C GLY A 249 -5.11 2.80 -24.67
N LEU A 250 -5.93 2.70 -23.61
CA LEU A 250 -5.84 3.52 -22.39
C LEU A 250 -5.23 2.73 -21.24
N VAL A 251 -5.44 1.43 -21.20
CA VAL A 251 -4.88 0.48 -20.24
C VAL A 251 -4.26 -0.67 -21.01
N LEU A 252 -3.15 -1.19 -20.52
CA LEU A 252 -2.52 -2.43 -21.02
C LEU A 252 -2.02 -3.22 -19.81
N GLY A 253 -2.48 -4.44 -19.68
CA GLY A 253 -2.11 -5.27 -18.55
C GLY A 253 -2.46 -6.73 -18.70
N ALA A 254 -2.17 -7.50 -17.68
CA ALA A 254 -2.48 -8.92 -17.62
C ALA A 254 -2.73 -9.38 -16.18
N VAL A 255 -3.48 -10.47 -16.07
CA VAL A 255 -3.63 -11.24 -14.83
C VAL A 255 -2.69 -12.43 -14.91
N SER A 256 -2.14 -12.82 -13.78
CA SER A 256 -1.27 -14.00 -13.67
C SER A 256 -1.50 -14.72 -12.33
N THR A 257 -1.31 -16.04 -12.34
CA THR A 257 -1.40 -16.87 -11.15
C THR A 257 0.01 -17.07 -10.58
N PRO A 258 0.28 -16.57 -9.36
CA PRO A 258 1.56 -16.81 -8.68
C PRO A 258 1.65 -18.24 -8.16
N ALA A 259 2.83 -18.63 -7.62
CA ALA A 259 2.99 -19.92 -6.96
C ALA A 259 2.15 -20.06 -5.67
N ALA A 260 1.84 -18.96 -5.02
CA ALA A 260 0.92 -18.91 -3.87
C ALA A 260 -0.54 -18.85 -4.36
N PRO A 261 -1.51 -19.34 -3.56
CA PRO A 261 -2.93 -19.23 -3.91
C PRO A 261 -3.35 -17.76 -4.05
N GLY A 262 -3.77 -17.38 -5.25
CA GLY A 262 -4.15 -15.98 -5.52
C GLY A 262 -3.96 -15.56 -6.97
N LEU A 263 -4.10 -14.25 -7.20
CA LEU A 263 -3.93 -13.60 -8.49
C LEU A 263 -3.05 -12.36 -8.35
N VAL A 264 -2.29 -12.08 -9.39
CA VAL A 264 -1.51 -10.85 -9.55
C VAL A 264 -1.94 -10.15 -10.82
N VAL A 265 -2.36 -8.90 -10.70
CA VAL A 265 -2.71 -8.04 -11.82
C VAL A 265 -1.62 -6.99 -11.97
N LYS A 266 -1.06 -6.87 -13.17
CA LYS A 266 -0.14 -5.79 -13.52
C LYS A 266 -0.62 -5.06 -14.74
N PHE A 267 -0.64 -3.74 -14.67
CA PHE A 267 -1.05 -2.94 -15.80
C PHE A 267 -0.37 -1.57 -15.82
N VAL A 268 -0.44 -0.95 -16.97
CA VAL A 268 -0.05 0.44 -17.21
C VAL A 268 -1.24 1.23 -17.70
N ALA A 269 -1.32 2.51 -17.33
CA ALA A 269 -2.41 3.40 -17.73
C ALA A 269 -1.88 4.72 -18.29
N ARG A 270 -2.66 5.36 -19.16
CA ARG A 270 -2.28 6.63 -19.79
C ARG A 270 -2.58 7.84 -18.93
N SER A 271 -3.60 7.78 -18.11
CA SER A 271 -4.03 8.90 -17.27
C SER A 271 -4.39 8.46 -15.85
N ALA A 272 -4.46 9.43 -14.93
CA ALA A 272 -4.90 9.17 -13.56
C ALA A 272 -6.34 8.61 -13.49
N PRO A 273 -7.32 9.13 -14.25
CA PRO A 273 -8.64 8.51 -14.31
C PRO A 273 -8.60 7.05 -14.77
N ASP A 274 -7.83 6.73 -15.84
CA ASP A 274 -7.73 5.33 -16.32
C ASP A 274 -7.12 4.42 -15.24
N LEU A 275 -6.09 4.89 -14.50
CA LEU A 275 -5.52 4.16 -13.37
C LEU A 275 -6.57 3.91 -12.29
N THR A 276 -7.20 4.98 -11.80
CA THR A 276 -8.11 4.92 -10.65
C THR A 276 -9.33 4.06 -10.96
N GLU A 277 -9.99 4.31 -12.08
CA GLU A 277 -11.18 3.56 -12.49
C GLU A 277 -10.87 2.07 -12.72
N THR A 278 -9.68 1.73 -13.23
CA THR A 278 -9.26 0.34 -13.40
C THR A 278 -8.99 -0.34 -12.05
N LEU A 279 -8.26 0.33 -11.13
CA LEU A 279 -8.02 -0.20 -9.79
C LEU A 279 -9.32 -0.40 -9.01
N GLU A 280 -10.25 0.57 -9.09
CA GLU A 280 -11.54 0.49 -8.41
C GLU A 280 -12.44 -0.61 -9.00
N ALA A 281 -12.45 -0.79 -10.32
CA ALA A 281 -13.20 -1.87 -10.97
C ALA A 281 -12.66 -3.26 -10.57
N ILE A 282 -11.33 -3.43 -10.54
CA ILE A 282 -10.68 -4.65 -10.09
C ILE A 282 -11.02 -4.91 -8.61
N TRP A 283 -10.89 -3.90 -7.77
CA TRP A 283 -11.19 -3.99 -6.34
C TRP A 283 -12.66 -4.33 -6.08
N ALA A 284 -13.59 -3.75 -6.85
CA ALA A 284 -15.00 -4.07 -6.78
C ALA A 284 -15.27 -5.55 -7.07
N ALA A 285 -14.69 -6.08 -8.14
CA ALA A 285 -14.82 -7.49 -8.51
C ALA A 285 -14.24 -8.42 -7.44
N VAL A 286 -13.08 -8.05 -6.86
CA VAL A 286 -12.44 -8.80 -5.77
C VAL A 286 -13.32 -8.83 -4.53
N ARG A 287 -13.85 -7.69 -4.08
CA ARG A 287 -14.74 -7.64 -2.90
C ARG A 287 -16.01 -8.44 -3.08
N GLU A 288 -16.63 -8.35 -4.26
CA GLU A 288 -17.84 -9.11 -4.58
C GLU A 288 -17.58 -10.60 -4.59
N ASP A 289 -16.57 -11.06 -5.35
CA ASP A 289 -16.30 -12.50 -5.52
C ASP A 289 -15.76 -13.18 -4.26
N LEU A 290 -14.92 -12.51 -3.48
CA LEU A 290 -14.34 -13.11 -2.29
C LEU A 290 -15.20 -12.96 -1.03
N TRP A 291 -15.93 -11.86 -0.92
CA TRP A 291 -16.57 -11.51 0.36
C TRP A 291 -18.04 -11.14 0.24
N ASN A 292 -18.59 -11.09 -0.97
CA ASN A 292 -19.95 -10.59 -1.25
C ASN A 292 -20.19 -9.21 -0.61
N LEU A 293 -19.21 -8.30 -0.77
CA LEU A 293 -19.25 -6.96 -0.20
C LEU A 293 -19.20 -5.90 -1.30
N PRO A 294 -19.99 -4.82 -1.19
CA PRO A 294 -19.89 -3.68 -2.10
C PRO A 294 -18.62 -2.88 -1.84
N VAL A 295 -18.24 -2.07 -2.83
CA VAL A 295 -17.19 -1.05 -2.66
C VAL A 295 -17.76 0.15 -1.92
N PRO A 296 -17.20 0.52 -0.77
CA PRO A 296 -17.58 1.75 -0.08
C PRO A 296 -17.04 3.00 -0.80
N ASN A 297 -17.75 4.10 -0.68
CA ASN A 297 -17.25 5.38 -1.16
C ASN A 297 -16.15 5.92 -0.22
N LEU A 298 -14.91 5.78 -0.63
CA LEU A 298 -13.75 6.21 0.17
C LEU A 298 -13.56 7.73 0.19
N ARG A 299 -14.32 8.53 -0.58
CA ARG A 299 -14.22 10.00 -0.64
C ARG A 299 -12.77 10.49 -0.77
N ARG A 300 -12.01 9.87 -1.66
CA ARG A 300 -10.67 10.33 -2.03
C ARG A 300 -10.78 11.63 -2.85
N TYR A 301 -9.88 12.57 -2.65
CA TYR A 301 -9.87 13.88 -3.30
C TYR A 301 -8.56 14.09 -4.07
#